data_aacfdcd0a0c54bb81e94fcb496a85ab2
#
_entry.id   aacfdcd0a0c54bb81e94fcb496a85ab2
#
_cell.length_a   1.000
_cell.length_b   1.000
_cell.length_c   1.000
_cell.angle_alpha   90.00
_cell.angle_beta   90.00
_cell.angle_gamma   90.00
#
_symmetry.space_group_name_H-M   'P 1'
#
loop_
_entity.id
_entity.type
_entity.pdbx_description
1 polymer ?
#
loop_
_entity_poly.entity_id
_entity_poly.type
_entity_poly.pdbx_seq_one_letter_code
_entity_poly.pdbx_strand_id
1 'polypeptide(L)'
;MSINSYFCVKKETENEMIIERSRFISYVKPCRTEEEARAFIEEKRKAHPFATHYCYAYIVERGSVARFSDDGEPQGTAGQPILEVIKNKKLCDTAVVVTRYFGGIKLGAGGLVRAYSQGAKEVTDKAGTVENVLSSVYFIEMNYDLYSVFLKISDKTKCSVISTDFEDLVKIKVAVPVSDDNFPLEILDKTNGKVEPKKIGEDFIVY
;
A
#
# COMPACT_ATOMS: atom_id res chain seq x y z
N MET A 1 13.41 -15.93 -4.98
CA MET A 1 12.00 -16.27 -5.24
C MET A 1 11.31 -14.99 -5.65
N SER A 2 10.62 -14.98 -6.79
CA SER A 2 9.81 -13.84 -7.18
C SER A 2 8.62 -13.73 -6.23
N ILE A 3 8.41 -12.55 -5.66
CA ILE A 3 7.23 -12.28 -4.81
C ILE A 3 6.04 -12.17 -5.77
N ASN A 4 5.05 -13.05 -5.62
CA ASN A 4 3.84 -13.01 -6.44
C ASN A 4 2.73 -12.14 -5.82
N SER A 5 2.78 -11.89 -4.52
CA SER A 5 1.89 -10.96 -3.84
C SER A 5 2.51 -10.43 -2.54
N TYR A 6 2.04 -9.27 -2.08
CA TYR A 6 2.39 -8.68 -0.79
C TYR A 6 1.22 -7.84 -0.24
N PHE A 7 1.21 -7.60 1.06
CA PHE A 7 0.20 -6.77 1.72
C PHE A 7 0.71 -5.36 1.99
N CYS A 8 -0.14 -4.35 1.79
CA CYS A 8 0.09 -2.99 2.25
C CYS A 8 -1.16 -2.45 2.97
N VAL A 9 -1.06 -1.29 3.60
CA VAL A 9 -2.25 -0.61 4.14
C VAL A 9 -3.14 -0.12 3.00
N LYS A 10 -4.47 -0.17 3.22
CA LYS A 10 -5.44 0.14 2.17
C LYS A 10 -5.49 1.64 1.81
N LYS A 11 -5.34 2.52 2.83
CA LYS A 11 -5.49 3.96 2.67
C LYS A 11 -4.69 4.74 3.71
N GLU A 12 -4.42 6.00 3.41
CA GLU A 12 -3.91 6.94 4.42
C GLU A 12 -4.93 7.09 5.55
N THR A 13 -4.43 7.01 6.77
CA THR A 13 -5.29 7.04 7.97
C THR A 13 -4.52 7.68 9.13
N GLU A 14 -5.24 8.29 10.04
CA GLU A 14 -4.72 8.82 11.29
C GLU A 14 -5.46 8.25 12.50
N ASN A 15 -4.77 8.21 13.65
CA ASN A 15 -5.31 7.86 14.95
C ASN A 15 -4.62 8.66 16.04
N GLU A 16 -5.34 9.02 17.09
CA GLU A 16 -4.82 9.80 18.20
C GLU A 16 -5.05 9.07 19.52
N MET A 17 -4.07 9.14 20.42
CA MET A 17 -4.18 8.65 21.80
C MET A 17 -3.47 9.59 22.78
N ILE A 18 -3.94 9.62 24.02
CA ILE A 18 -3.34 10.37 25.12
C ILE A 18 -2.87 9.38 26.17
N ILE A 19 -1.59 9.42 26.53
CA ILE A 19 -0.99 8.58 27.55
C ILE A 19 -0.17 9.49 28.48
N GLU A 20 -0.46 9.46 29.79
CA GLU A 20 0.25 10.28 30.79
C GLU A 20 0.40 11.74 30.32
N ARG A 21 -0.68 12.37 29.88
CA ARG A 21 -0.76 13.72 29.32
C ARG A 21 0.03 13.96 28.01
N SER A 22 0.82 13.00 27.55
CA SER A 22 1.45 13.07 26.23
C SER A 22 0.42 12.72 25.16
N ARG A 23 0.38 13.51 24.09
CA ARG A 23 -0.48 13.30 22.94
C ARG A 23 0.34 12.63 21.85
N PHE A 24 -0.12 11.47 21.37
CA PHE A 24 0.46 10.71 20.27
C PHE A 24 -0.51 10.71 19.10
N ILE A 25 -0.07 11.20 17.95
CA ILE A 25 -0.85 11.18 16.72
C ILE A 25 -0.11 10.28 15.74
N SER A 26 -0.74 9.17 15.40
CA SER A 26 -0.17 8.15 14.52
C SER A 26 -0.78 8.27 13.14
N TYR A 27 0.03 8.25 12.12
CA TYR A 27 -0.31 8.31 10.70
C TYR A 27 0.23 7.10 9.99
N VAL A 28 -0.52 6.59 9.03
CA VAL A 28 -0.06 5.51 8.13
C VAL A 28 -0.46 5.83 6.70
N LYS A 29 0.39 5.48 5.74
CA LYS A 29 0.15 5.68 4.32
C LYS A 29 0.77 4.57 3.48
N PRO A 30 0.11 4.11 2.37
CA PRO A 30 0.78 3.30 1.36
C PRO A 30 1.88 4.14 0.69
N CYS A 31 3.11 3.64 0.68
CA CYS A 31 4.27 4.29 0.04
C CYS A 31 5.07 3.21 -0.68
N ARG A 32 5.21 3.32 -2.00
CA ARG A 32 5.92 2.33 -2.82
C ARG A 32 7.43 2.58 -2.86
N THR A 33 7.85 3.84 -2.71
CA THR A 33 9.26 4.24 -2.79
C THR A 33 9.74 4.94 -1.52
N GLU A 34 11.06 5.01 -1.36
CA GLU A 34 11.67 5.73 -0.23
C GLU A 34 11.38 7.24 -0.31
N GLU A 35 11.30 7.80 -1.52
CA GLU A 35 10.95 9.21 -1.74
C GLU A 35 9.53 9.53 -1.26
N GLU A 36 8.56 8.66 -1.57
CA GLU A 36 7.18 8.81 -1.10
C GLU A 36 7.09 8.76 0.43
N ALA A 37 7.81 7.81 1.06
CA ALA A 37 7.86 7.69 2.52
C ALA A 37 8.48 8.93 3.17
N ARG A 38 9.59 9.44 2.62
CA ARG A 38 10.25 10.67 3.10
C ARG A 38 9.36 11.89 2.93
N ALA A 39 8.69 12.04 1.79
CA ALA A 39 7.75 13.13 1.55
C ALA A 39 6.60 13.10 2.56
N PHE A 40 6.07 11.92 2.87
CA PHE A 40 5.03 11.74 3.89
C PHE A 40 5.49 12.13 5.29
N ILE A 41 6.70 11.75 5.70
CA ILE A 41 7.28 12.13 6.99
C ILE A 41 7.40 13.67 7.08
N GLU A 42 7.93 14.31 6.03
CA GLU A 42 8.09 15.77 5.99
C GLU A 42 6.75 16.51 5.96
N GLU A 43 5.72 15.96 5.31
CA GLU A 43 4.34 16.47 5.36
C GLU A 43 3.82 16.53 6.81
N LYS A 44 3.99 15.42 7.57
CA LYS A 44 3.53 15.37 8.96
C LYS A 44 4.37 16.26 9.88
N ARG A 45 5.66 16.40 9.61
CA ARG A 45 6.53 17.35 10.33
C ARG A 45 6.07 18.79 10.13
N LYS A 46 5.70 19.18 8.92
CA LYS A 46 5.16 20.51 8.61
C LYS A 46 3.78 20.76 9.22
N ALA A 47 2.92 19.73 9.26
CA ALA A 47 1.59 19.82 9.86
C ALA A 47 1.63 20.00 11.38
N HIS A 48 2.72 19.56 12.04
CA HIS A 48 2.87 19.59 13.49
C HIS A 48 4.12 20.34 13.96
N PRO A 49 4.32 21.63 13.64
CA PRO A 49 5.58 22.35 13.84
C PRO A 49 6.02 22.47 15.32
N PHE A 50 5.12 22.20 16.26
CA PHE A 50 5.37 22.30 17.71
C PHE A 50 5.43 20.93 18.40
N ALA A 51 5.41 19.84 17.67
CA ALA A 51 5.57 18.51 18.26
C ALA A 51 7.01 18.30 18.75
N THR A 52 7.15 17.46 19.77
CA THR A 52 8.45 17.17 20.40
C THR A 52 9.26 16.18 19.57
N HIS A 53 8.58 15.16 18.99
CA HIS A 53 9.21 14.08 18.24
C HIS A 53 8.32 13.64 17.07
N TYR A 54 8.96 13.19 15.98
CA TYR A 54 8.33 12.63 14.77
C TYR A 54 8.97 11.27 14.47
N CYS A 55 8.66 10.29 15.31
CA CYS A 55 9.20 8.96 15.18
C CYS A 55 8.53 8.23 14.01
N TYR A 56 9.30 7.48 13.23
CA TYR A 56 8.76 6.82 12.06
C TYR A 56 9.41 5.47 11.79
N ALA A 57 8.71 4.66 11.01
CA ALA A 57 9.28 3.53 10.31
C ALA A 57 8.55 3.32 8.98
N TYR A 58 9.27 2.77 8.00
CA TYR A 58 8.69 2.34 6.73
C TYR A 58 9.38 1.09 6.21
N ILE A 59 8.62 0.29 5.46
CA ILE A 59 9.10 -0.79 4.62
C ILE A 59 8.55 -0.53 3.24
N VAL A 60 9.42 -0.31 2.25
CA VAL A 60 9.08 0.09 0.88
C VAL A 60 9.82 -0.76 -0.14
N GLU A 61 9.60 -0.52 -1.43
CA GLU A 61 10.20 -1.28 -2.53
C GLU A 61 9.98 -2.78 -2.38
N ARG A 62 8.72 -3.15 -2.07
CA ARG A 62 8.28 -4.54 -1.86
C ARG A 62 9.07 -5.27 -0.76
N GLY A 63 9.49 -4.52 0.27
CA GLY A 63 10.23 -5.07 1.39
C GLY A 63 11.75 -4.98 1.29
N SER A 64 12.29 -4.48 0.17
CA SER A 64 13.75 -4.37 -0.03
C SER A 64 14.40 -3.27 0.82
N VAL A 65 13.65 -2.24 1.16
CA VAL A 65 14.12 -1.10 1.95
C VAL A 65 13.30 -0.97 3.22
N ALA A 66 13.99 -1.01 4.38
CA ALA A 66 13.39 -0.76 5.68
C ALA A 66 14.20 0.32 6.41
N ARG A 67 13.53 1.31 6.98
CA ARG A 67 14.15 2.39 7.78
C ARG A 67 13.26 2.74 8.97
N PHE A 68 13.88 3.30 9.99
CA PHE A 68 13.19 3.85 11.15
C PHE A 68 14.02 4.97 11.80
N SER A 69 13.36 5.76 12.64
CA SER A 69 14.00 6.80 13.44
C SER A 69 13.26 7.00 14.75
N ASP A 70 14.01 7.13 15.82
CA ASP A 70 13.53 7.52 17.14
C ASP A 70 13.34 9.05 17.27
N ASP A 71 13.87 9.86 16.34
CA ASP A 71 13.75 11.33 16.27
C ASP A 71 13.90 12.02 17.64
N GLY A 72 14.99 11.67 18.37
CA GLY A 72 15.30 12.24 19.68
C GLY A 72 14.66 11.58 20.89
N GLU A 73 13.78 10.61 20.72
CA GLU A 73 13.42 9.72 21.83
C GLU A 73 14.62 8.81 22.22
N PRO A 74 14.65 8.21 23.41
CA PRO A 74 15.69 7.25 23.77
C PRO A 74 15.82 6.14 22.74
N GLN A 75 17.05 5.78 22.43
CA GLN A 75 17.38 4.81 21.38
C GLN A 75 16.56 3.50 21.50
N GLY A 76 15.93 3.09 20.43
CA GLY A 76 15.15 1.85 20.33
C GLY A 76 13.78 1.89 21.01
N THR A 77 13.31 3.05 21.49
CA THR A 77 12.04 3.15 22.21
C THR A 77 10.86 3.58 21.34
N ALA A 78 11.09 4.01 20.10
CA ALA A 78 10.05 4.55 19.23
C ALA A 78 10.09 3.96 17.82
N GLY A 79 11.11 4.29 17.03
CA GLY A 79 11.18 3.87 15.62
C GLY A 79 11.27 2.36 15.44
N GLN A 80 12.09 1.68 16.25
CA GLN A 80 12.18 0.23 16.21
C GLN A 80 10.83 -0.46 16.59
N PRO A 81 10.13 -0.08 17.67
CA PRO A 81 8.79 -0.57 17.97
C PRO A 81 7.76 -0.38 16.84
N ILE A 82 7.79 0.78 16.16
CA ILE A 82 6.94 1.02 14.99
C ILE A 82 7.28 0.03 13.87
N LEU A 83 8.57 -0.15 13.57
CA LEU A 83 9.04 -1.08 12.52
C LEU A 83 8.59 -2.52 12.80
N GLU A 84 8.69 -2.96 14.05
CA GLU A 84 8.27 -4.31 14.44
C GLU A 84 6.76 -4.52 14.24
N VAL A 85 5.93 -3.49 14.43
CA VAL A 85 4.49 -3.59 14.11
C VAL A 85 4.28 -3.82 12.60
N ILE A 86 4.98 -3.07 11.73
CA ILE A 86 4.88 -3.24 10.27
C ILE A 86 5.30 -4.66 9.87
N LYS A 87 6.43 -5.15 10.41
CA LYS A 87 6.94 -6.51 10.14
C LYS A 87 6.00 -7.61 10.62
N ASN A 88 5.50 -7.50 11.86
CA ASN A 88 4.61 -8.51 12.44
C ASN A 88 3.29 -8.62 11.67
N LYS A 89 2.83 -7.52 11.08
CA LYS A 89 1.66 -7.50 10.18
C LYS A 89 2.01 -7.91 8.74
N LYS A 90 3.28 -8.21 8.44
CA LYS A 90 3.80 -8.56 7.12
C LYS A 90 3.46 -7.51 6.05
N LEU A 91 3.43 -6.24 6.45
CA LEU A 91 3.15 -5.14 5.54
C LEU A 91 4.43 -4.72 4.81
N CYS A 92 4.29 -4.49 3.51
CA CYS A 92 5.28 -3.81 2.67
C CYS A 92 4.66 -2.53 2.11
N ASP A 93 5.45 -1.71 1.45
CA ASP A 93 5.00 -0.46 0.80
C ASP A 93 4.12 0.40 1.75
N THR A 94 4.58 0.48 3.01
CA THR A 94 3.85 1.10 4.11
C THR A 94 4.78 1.97 4.94
N ALA A 95 4.38 3.23 5.18
CA ALA A 95 5.05 4.16 6.08
C ALA A 95 4.15 4.51 7.26
N VAL A 96 4.71 4.52 8.47
CA VAL A 96 4.05 4.94 9.72
C VAL A 96 4.84 6.07 10.34
N VAL A 97 4.16 7.14 10.73
CA VAL A 97 4.71 8.28 11.47
C VAL A 97 3.93 8.43 12.77
N VAL A 98 4.61 8.55 13.89
CA VAL A 98 4.00 8.85 15.19
C VAL A 98 4.57 10.15 15.71
N THR A 99 3.73 11.17 15.73
CA THR A 99 4.04 12.52 16.24
C THR A 99 3.68 12.59 17.71
N ARG A 100 4.63 13.02 18.56
CA ARG A 100 4.40 13.16 20.00
C ARG A 100 4.52 14.59 20.47
N TYR A 101 3.54 15.00 21.28
CA TYR A 101 3.60 16.17 22.13
C TYR A 101 3.82 15.73 23.58
N PHE A 102 4.93 16.10 24.16
CA PHE A 102 5.28 15.72 25.55
C PHE A 102 4.36 16.41 26.55
N GLY A 103 3.72 15.63 27.43
CA GLY A 103 2.75 16.12 28.41
C GLY A 103 3.34 16.42 29.81
N GLY A 104 4.68 16.49 29.93
CA GLY A 104 5.34 16.79 31.22
C GLY A 104 5.58 15.58 32.11
N ILE A 105 5.02 14.40 31.80
CA ILE A 105 5.21 13.16 32.57
C ILE A 105 6.06 12.19 31.76
N LYS A 106 7.17 11.72 32.34
CA LYS A 106 8.05 10.73 31.67
C LYS A 106 7.43 9.32 31.71
N LEU A 107 7.28 8.68 30.56
CA LEU A 107 6.76 7.32 30.44
C LEU A 107 7.78 6.22 30.79
N GLY A 108 9.07 6.56 30.79
CA GLY A 108 10.16 5.59 30.85
C GLY A 108 10.26 4.76 29.55
N ALA A 109 11.38 4.02 29.38
CA ALA A 109 11.65 3.27 28.15
C ALA A 109 10.53 2.26 27.81
N GLY A 110 10.11 1.45 28.76
CA GLY A 110 9.03 0.47 28.56
C GLY A 110 7.66 1.11 28.27
N GLY A 111 7.38 2.30 28.83
CA GLY A 111 6.17 3.06 28.53
C GLY A 111 6.18 3.61 27.10
N LEU A 112 7.33 4.13 26.64
CA LEU A 112 7.51 4.61 25.28
C LEU A 112 7.34 3.50 24.25
N VAL A 113 8.01 2.36 24.44
CA VAL A 113 7.88 1.19 23.55
C VAL A 113 6.41 0.79 23.40
N ARG A 114 5.66 0.70 24.51
CA ARG A 114 4.22 0.37 24.48
C ARG A 114 3.42 1.44 23.73
N ALA A 115 3.64 2.72 23.99
CA ALA A 115 2.91 3.81 23.36
C ALA A 115 3.12 3.85 21.85
N TYR A 116 4.38 3.77 21.37
CA TYR A 116 4.68 3.79 19.93
C TYR A 116 4.19 2.53 19.23
N SER A 117 4.33 1.35 19.83
CA SER A 117 3.78 0.10 19.28
C SER A 117 2.25 0.14 19.19
N GLN A 118 1.58 0.64 20.24
CA GLN A 118 0.12 0.75 20.27
C GLN A 118 -0.37 1.71 19.19
N GLY A 119 0.21 2.91 19.09
CA GLY A 119 -0.16 3.89 18.08
C GLY A 119 -0.01 3.35 16.65
N ALA A 120 1.13 2.71 16.36
CA ALA A 120 1.37 2.08 15.07
C ALA A 120 0.38 0.94 14.79
N LYS A 121 0.07 0.11 15.79
CA LYS A 121 -0.91 -0.98 15.65
C LYS A 121 -2.31 -0.45 15.37
N GLU A 122 -2.80 0.49 16.15
CA GLU A 122 -4.15 1.03 16.02
C GLU A 122 -4.36 1.73 14.67
N VAL A 123 -3.40 2.55 14.22
CA VAL A 123 -3.52 3.26 12.95
C VAL A 123 -3.46 2.30 11.75
N THR A 124 -2.63 1.24 11.82
CA THR A 124 -2.57 0.22 10.76
C THR A 124 -3.83 -0.65 10.74
N ASP A 125 -4.40 -1.00 11.90
CA ASP A 125 -5.67 -1.73 12.00
C ASP A 125 -6.83 -0.90 11.41
N LYS A 126 -6.89 0.39 11.74
CA LYS A 126 -7.90 1.32 11.24
C LYS A 126 -7.79 1.56 9.72
N ALA A 127 -6.59 1.56 9.18
CA ALA A 127 -6.35 1.72 7.74
C ALA A 127 -6.86 0.50 6.93
N GLY A 128 -6.87 -0.67 7.55
CA GLY A 128 -7.10 -1.94 6.86
C GLY A 128 -5.94 -2.33 5.96
N THR A 129 -5.99 -3.54 5.42
CA THR A 129 -4.96 -4.08 4.54
C THR A 129 -5.53 -4.50 3.19
N VAL A 130 -4.71 -4.42 2.14
CA VAL A 130 -5.01 -4.95 0.81
C VAL A 130 -3.86 -5.80 0.32
N GLU A 131 -4.18 -6.80 -0.48
CA GLU A 131 -3.19 -7.61 -1.18
C GLU A 131 -2.90 -7.01 -2.55
N ASN A 132 -1.62 -6.79 -2.84
CA ASN A 132 -1.11 -6.44 -4.16
C ASN A 132 -0.65 -7.73 -4.82
N VAL A 133 -1.22 -8.07 -5.97
CA VAL A 133 -0.94 -9.31 -6.71
C VAL A 133 -0.19 -8.99 -7.99
N LEU A 134 0.91 -9.68 -8.25
CA LEU A 134 1.65 -9.55 -9.51
C LEU A 134 0.75 -9.97 -10.66
N SER A 135 0.55 -9.06 -11.61
CA SER A 135 -0.41 -9.21 -12.70
C SER A 135 0.24 -8.86 -14.04
N SER A 136 -0.06 -9.65 -15.05
CA SER A 136 0.23 -9.30 -16.44
C SER A 136 -0.74 -8.23 -16.90
N VAL A 137 -0.21 -7.17 -17.50
CA VAL A 137 -1.03 -6.07 -18.06
C VAL A 137 -1.15 -6.28 -19.55
N TYR A 138 -2.39 -6.35 -20.03
CA TYR A 138 -2.72 -6.52 -21.44
C TYR A 138 -3.36 -5.25 -21.98
N PHE A 139 -3.03 -4.94 -23.23
CA PHE A 139 -3.73 -3.99 -24.08
C PHE A 139 -4.57 -4.75 -25.09
N ILE A 140 -5.85 -4.39 -25.21
CA ILE A 140 -6.84 -5.06 -26.04
C ILE A 140 -7.54 -3.99 -26.87
N GLU A 141 -7.62 -4.21 -28.19
CA GLU A 141 -8.42 -3.41 -29.10
C GLU A 141 -9.50 -4.29 -29.74
N MET A 142 -10.75 -3.80 -29.78
CA MET A 142 -11.86 -4.56 -30.35
C MET A 142 -12.93 -3.65 -30.93
N ASN A 143 -13.73 -4.21 -31.85
CA ASN A 143 -14.97 -3.57 -32.30
C ASN A 143 -16.02 -3.58 -31.18
N TYR A 144 -16.96 -2.64 -31.22
CA TYR A 144 -18.03 -2.49 -30.21
C TYR A 144 -18.91 -3.74 -30.04
N ASP A 145 -19.14 -4.51 -31.09
CA ASP A 145 -19.91 -5.75 -31.07
C ASP A 145 -19.26 -6.82 -30.17
N LEU A 146 -17.94 -6.82 -30.03
CA LEU A 146 -17.17 -7.74 -29.22
C LEU A 146 -17.00 -7.29 -27.76
N TYR A 147 -17.31 -6.04 -27.42
CA TYR A 147 -17.16 -5.52 -26.06
C TYR A 147 -18.04 -6.29 -25.04
N SER A 148 -19.24 -6.68 -25.44
CA SER A 148 -20.10 -7.51 -24.60
C SER A 148 -19.55 -8.91 -24.30
N VAL A 149 -18.72 -9.44 -25.21
CA VAL A 149 -18.02 -10.73 -25.02
C VAL A 149 -16.90 -10.54 -23.99
N PHE A 150 -16.11 -9.47 -24.12
CA PHE A 150 -15.08 -9.11 -23.12
C PHE A 150 -15.68 -8.98 -21.72
N LEU A 151 -16.77 -8.24 -21.54
CA LEU A 151 -17.42 -8.07 -20.24
C LEU A 151 -17.81 -9.41 -19.61
N LYS A 152 -18.35 -10.35 -20.38
CA LYS A 152 -18.72 -11.68 -19.88
C LYS A 152 -17.51 -12.51 -19.44
N ILE A 153 -16.35 -12.30 -20.06
CA ILE A 153 -15.11 -12.95 -19.67
C ILE A 153 -14.56 -12.29 -18.42
N SER A 154 -14.52 -10.94 -18.39
CA SER A 154 -14.03 -10.20 -17.25
C SER A 154 -14.80 -10.46 -15.95
N ASP A 155 -16.11 -10.70 -16.04
CA ASP A 155 -16.96 -11.05 -14.89
C ASP A 155 -16.64 -12.43 -14.31
N LYS A 156 -16.04 -13.33 -15.10
CA LYS A 156 -15.72 -14.71 -14.69
C LYS A 156 -14.27 -14.89 -14.27
N THR A 157 -13.39 -14.02 -14.74
CA THR A 157 -11.96 -14.07 -14.46
C THR A 157 -11.59 -13.05 -13.37
N LYS A 158 -10.57 -13.36 -12.60
CA LYS A 158 -10.00 -12.40 -11.65
C LYS A 158 -9.17 -11.38 -12.43
N CYS A 159 -9.84 -10.40 -13.05
CA CYS A 159 -9.16 -9.34 -13.76
C CYS A 159 -9.56 -7.95 -13.22
N SER A 160 -8.69 -6.98 -13.42
CA SER A 160 -8.92 -5.58 -13.06
C SER A 160 -8.80 -4.71 -14.30
N VAL A 161 -9.87 -4.04 -14.69
CA VAL A 161 -9.85 -3.07 -15.80
C VAL A 161 -9.17 -1.79 -15.32
N ILE A 162 -8.03 -1.44 -15.92
CA ILE A 162 -7.25 -0.24 -15.59
C ILE A 162 -7.80 0.99 -16.31
N SER A 163 -8.08 0.86 -17.61
CA SER A 163 -8.73 1.92 -18.40
C SER A 163 -9.55 1.32 -19.53
N THR A 164 -10.58 2.06 -19.95
CA THR A 164 -11.37 1.78 -21.16
C THR A 164 -11.57 3.08 -21.89
N ASP A 165 -11.16 3.13 -23.16
CA ASP A 165 -11.31 4.27 -24.04
C ASP A 165 -12.23 3.88 -25.20
N PHE A 166 -13.22 4.72 -25.48
CA PHE A 166 -14.22 4.53 -26.53
C PHE A 166 -13.96 5.52 -27.65
N GLU A 167 -13.29 5.05 -28.70
CA GLU A 167 -12.99 5.80 -29.91
C GLU A 167 -13.59 5.05 -31.13
N ASP A 168 -12.88 5.00 -32.26
CA ASP A 168 -13.30 4.16 -33.43
C ASP A 168 -13.34 2.67 -33.06
N LEU A 169 -12.49 2.26 -32.13
CA LEU A 169 -12.45 0.95 -31.49
C LEU A 169 -12.53 1.11 -29.96
N VAL A 170 -12.99 0.07 -29.28
CA VAL A 170 -12.87 0.00 -27.82
C VAL A 170 -11.45 -0.45 -27.47
N LYS A 171 -10.73 0.40 -26.72
CA LYS A 171 -9.37 0.14 -26.25
C LYS A 171 -9.39 -0.08 -24.74
N ILE A 172 -8.84 -1.21 -24.29
CA ILE A 172 -8.89 -1.60 -22.89
C ILE A 172 -7.48 -1.93 -22.40
N LYS A 173 -7.12 -1.40 -21.24
CA LYS A 173 -6.00 -1.92 -20.44
C LYS A 173 -6.57 -2.73 -19.31
N VAL A 174 -6.14 -3.99 -19.18
CA VAL A 174 -6.61 -4.92 -18.16
C VAL A 174 -5.44 -5.62 -17.50
N ALA A 175 -5.48 -5.77 -16.19
CA ALA A 175 -4.52 -6.54 -15.43
C ALA A 175 -5.14 -7.88 -15.03
N VAL A 176 -4.37 -8.95 -15.15
CA VAL A 176 -4.76 -10.33 -14.81
C VAL A 176 -3.64 -10.94 -13.97
N PRO A 177 -3.94 -11.59 -12.82
CA PRO A 177 -2.91 -12.25 -12.03
C PRO A 177 -2.04 -13.18 -12.89
N VAL A 178 -0.73 -13.14 -12.69
CA VAL A 178 0.20 -14.02 -13.45
C VAL A 178 -0.08 -15.51 -13.24
N SER A 179 -0.85 -15.86 -12.21
CA SER A 179 -1.33 -17.22 -11.97
C SER A 179 -2.50 -17.64 -12.87
N ASP A 180 -3.14 -16.68 -13.55
CA ASP A 180 -4.26 -16.91 -14.49
C ASP A 180 -3.80 -16.63 -15.92
N ASP A 181 -3.04 -17.55 -16.47
CA ASP A 181 -2.46 -17.46 -17.83
C ASP A 181 -3.43 -17.85 -18.95
N ASN A 182 -4.65 -18.28 -18.61
CA ASN A 182 -5.68 -18.65 -19.59
C ASN A 182 -6.43 -17.45 -20.18
N PHE A 183 -6.41 -16.28 -19.54
CA PHE A 183 -7.18 -15.11 -19.97
C PHE A 183 -6.96 -14.73 -21.45
N PRO A 184 -5.71 -14.62 -21.98
CA PRO A 184 -5.52 -14.27 -23.39
C PRO A 184 -6.10 -15.31 -24.35
N LEU A 185 -5.99 -16.58 -24.00
CA LEU A 185 -6.52 -17.69 -24.81
C LEU A 185 -8.05 -17.70 -24.81
N GLU A 186 -8.67 -17.38 -23.69
CA GLU A 186 -10.14 -17.28 -23.59
C GLU A 186 -10.67 -16.13 -24.43
N ILE A 187 -10.03 -14.96 -24.43
CA ILE A 187 -10.39 -13.84 -25.30
C ILE A 187 -10.29 -14.25 -26.76
N LEU A 188 -9.18 -14.87 -27.17
CA LEU A 188 -8.94 -15.30 -28.54
C LEU A 188 -9.99 -16.31 -29.00
N ASP A 189 -10.29 -17.32 -28.19
CA ASP A 189 -11.29 -18.35 -28.47
C ASP A 189 -12.71 -17.75 -28.59
N LYS A 190 -13.17 -16.99 -27.61
CA LYS A 190 -14.54 -16.42 -27.58
C LYS A 190 -14.77 -15.34 -28.64
N THR A 191 -13.72 -14.76 -29.17
CA THR A 191 -13.81 -13.79 -30.28
C THR A 191 -13.52 -14.41 -31.64
N ASN A 192 -13.35 -15.74 -31.71
CA ASN A 192 -12.98 -16.47 -32.93
C ASN A 192 -11.73 -15.90 -33.61
N GLY A 193 -10.71 -15.58 -32.80
CA GLY A 193 -9.44 -15.04 -33.28
C GLY A 193 -9.45 -13.58 -33.71
N LYS A 194 -10.57 -12.85 -33.54
CA LYS A 194 -10.68 -11.45 -33.95
C LYS A 194 -10.01 -10.47 -32.98
N VAL A 195 -9.82 -10.85 -31.74
CA VAL A 195 -9.21 -10.02 -30.69
C VAL A 195 -8.02 -10.76 -30.09
N GLU A 196 -6.84 -10.15 -30.18
CA GLU A 196 -5.61 -10.68 -29.63
C GLU A 196 -5.10 -9.76 -28.50
N PRO A 197 -5.15 -10.17 -27.22
CA PRO A 197 -4.61 -9.40 -26.11
C PRO A 197 -3.08 -9.30 -26.22
N LYS A 198 -2.56 -8.07 -26.21
CA LYS A 198 -1.11 -7.83 -26.24
C LYS A 198 -0.60 -7.57 -24.83
N LYS A 199 0.26 -8.44 -24.30
CA LYS A 199 0.94 -8.19 -23.03
C LYS A 199 1.88 -7.00 -23.18
N ILE A 200 1.66 -5.95 -22.37
CA ILE A 200 2.44 -4.71 -22.39
C ILE A 200 3.35 -4.55 -21.18
N GLY A 201 3.23 -5.43 -20.17
CA GLY A 201 4.08 -5.40 -18.98
C GLY A 201 3.52 -6.25 -17.84
N GLU A 202 4.10 -6.03 -16.68
CA GLU A 202 3.62 -6.58 -15.40
C GLU A 202 3.64 -5.49 -14.33
N ASP A 203 2.66 -5.51 -13.42
CA ASP A 203 2.60 -4.62 -12.27
C ASP A 203 1.87 -5.32 -11.11
N PHE A 204 2.01 -4.76 -9.91
CA PHE A 204 1.28 -5.21 -8.72
C PHE A 204 -0.04 -4.45 -8.61
N ILE A 205 -1.14 -5.19 -8.65
CA ILE A 205 -2.51 -4.66 -8.69
C ILE A 205 -3.28 -5.12 -7.46
N VAL A 206 -4.11 -4.23 -6.91
CA VAL A 206 -5.07 -4.54 -5.84
C VAL A 206 -6.35 -5.11 -6.44
N TYR A 207 -6.81 -6.23 -5.92
CA TYR A 207 -8.06 -6.90 -6.32
C TYR A 207 -9.08 -6.88 -5.20
#